data_0478e49bea33719969c8302947e4d6a5
#
_entry.id   0478e49bea33719969c8302947e4d6a5
#
_cell.length_a   1.000
_cell.length_b   1.000
_cell.length_c   1.000
_cell.angle_alpha   90.00
_cell.angle_beta   90.00
_cell.angle_gamma   90.00
#
_symmetry.space_group_name_H-M   'P 1'
#
loop_
_entity.id
_entity.type
_entity.pdbx_description
1 polymer ?
#
loop_
_entity_poly.entity_id
_entity_poly.type
_entity_poly.pdbx_seq_one_letter_code
_entity_poly.pdbx_strand_id
1 'polypeptide(L)'
;MISNIRKFNAISRLLPFAGWIGTTRSDTIKADAMAGLTVALVLIPQSMAYAQLAGLPAYYGLYASFLPPMIAALFGSSSQLATGPVAVVSLLTAVALEPIAQTGTQGYMGYAILLAAMVGLFQFLLGIFRLGMLVNFLSHPVINGFSNAAAIIIASSQLTKLFGVEVDTADHHYETVANVFEAAVHHLHWPTLLMGLAAFAIMYVMRILYPHSPNVLAAVLATTVIAWLTGFDRKVEVPIAAIVAPHAHSLVQQYNSAIKKQTRLVAQRSQSTQEKSRALGKQDVAAAMKAEHRSQLLALEIEQLQFEAQGLRKGIRRLLLEGVAYSPDGASGFYLKGQLPKGAKSDGRTWRVTVNRHLIKTSAVQLTAGGKVVGSVPGGLPSIQLPVWDFNAMGHLMIFAVIISLIGFMEAISVARVAA
;
A
#
# COMPACT_ATOMS: atom_id res chain seq x y z
N MET A 1 -47.04 9.40 25.73
CA MET A 1 -45.71 10.08 25.83
C MET A 1 -44.59 9.09 26.14
N ILE A 2 -44.74 8.11 27.00
CA ILE A 2 -43.71 7.10 27.38
C ILE A 2 -43.35 6.14 26.23
N SER A 3 -44.29 5.82 25.31
CA SER A 3 -44.03 4.93 24.18
C SER A 3 -43.10 5.56 23.10
N ASN A 4 -43.17 6.88 22.96
CA ASN A 4 -42.30 7.61 22.01
C ASN A 4 -40.85 7.74 22.53
N ILE A 5 -40.66 7.85 23.84
CA ILE A 5 -39.31 7.88 24.46
C ILE A 5 -38.61 6.52 24.33
N ARG A 6 -39.36 5.41 24.48
CA ARG A 6 -38.78 4.06 24.27
C ARG A 6 -38.45 3.77 22.83
N LYS A 7 -39.27 4.22 21.87
CA LYS A 7 -38.96 4.09 20.42
C LYS A 7 -37.77 4.95 20.02
N PHE A 8 -37.65 6.17 20.55
CA PHE A 8 -36.50 7.04 20.29
C PHE A 8 -35.18 6.44 20.83
N ASN A 9 -35.23 5.85 22.04
CA ASN A 9 -34.08 5.13 22.61
C ASN A 9 -33.70 3.86 21.84
N ALA A 10 -34.63 3.18 21.19
CA ALA A 10 -34.34 2.02 20.36
C ALA A 10 -33.73 2.43 19.01
N ILE A 11 -34.22 3.50 18.41
CA ILE A 11 -33.70 4.04 17.15
C ILE A 11 -32.30 4.63 17.37
N SER A 12 -32.04 5.36 18.46
CA SER A 12 -30.70 5.91 18.76
C SER A 12 -29.67 4.84 19.11
N ARG A 13 -30.08 3.64 19.50
CA ARG A 13 -29.18 2.48 19.65
C ARG A 13 -28.78 1.84 18.33
N LEU A 14 -29.70 1.84 17.35
CA LEU A 14 -29.44 1.33 15.99
C LEU A 14 -28.78 2.36 15.09
N LEU A 15 -29.08 3.64 15.31
CA LEU A 15 -28.60 4.78 14.53
C LEU A 15 -28.00 5.84 15.49
N PRO A 16 -26.76 5.63 15.98
CA PRO A 16 -26.12 6.53 16.93
C PRO A 16 -26.03 7.99 16.44
N PHE A 17 -25.90 8.20 15.13
CA PHE A 17 -25.86 9.52 14.53
C PHE A 17 -27.11 10.36 14.79
N ALA A 18 -28.27 9.74 14.93
CA ALA A 18 -29.52 10.46 15.23
C ALA A 18 -29.48 11.15 16.61
N GLY A 19 -28.63 10.66 17.52
CA GLY A 19 -28.48 11.25 18.87
C GLY A 19 -27.62 12.53 18.86
N TRP A 20 -26.61 12.64 17.98
CA TRP A 20 -25.71 13.78 18.01
C TRP A 20 -25.99 14.85 16.93
N ILE A 21 -26.65 14.49 15.79
CA ILE A 21 -27.03 15.47 14.76
C ILE A 21 -27.88 16.62 15.31
N GLY A 22 -28.85 16.32 16.22
CA GLY A 22 -29.73 17.33 16.80
C GLY A 22 -29.04 18.23 17.83
N THR A 23 -27.87 17.85 18.35
CA THR A 23 -27.15 18.59 19.40
C THR A 23 -25.92 19.34 18.88
N THR A 24 -25.59 19.17 17.60
CA THR A 24 -24.40 19.74 17.00
C THR A 24 -24.54 21.24 16.79
N ARG A 25 -23.61 22.03 17.32
CA ARG A 25 -23.53 23.49 17.19
C ARG A 25 -22.69 23.89 15.96
N SER A 26 -22.97 25.07 15.42
CA SER A 26 -22.21 25.65 14.27
C SER A 26 -20.69 25.67 14.51
N ASP A 27 -20.25 25.98 15.73
CA ASP A 27 -18.82 26.04 16.07
C ASP A 27 -18.18 24.66 16.10
N THR A 28 -18.92 23.64 16.54
CA THR A 28 -18.49 22.23 16.47
C THR A 28 -18.32 21.78 15.02
N ILE A 29 -19.27 22.13 14.15
CA ILE A 29 -19.20 21.79 12.71
C ILE A 29 -17.93 22.40 12.07
N LYS A 30 -17.61 23.64 12.40
CA LYS A 30 -16.38 24.28 11.86
C LYS A 30 -15.11 23.58 12.37
N ALA A 31 -15.06 23.26 13.68
CA ALA A 31 -13.92 22.54 14.25
C ALA A 31 -13.77 21.15 13.65
N ASP A 32 -14.87 20.39 13.49
CA ASP A 32 -14.89 19.07 12.88
C ASP A 32 -14.50 19.12 11.39
N ALA A 33 -14.97 20.12 10.64
CA ALA A 33 -14.59 20.30 9.25
C ALA A 33 -13.08 20.57 9.09
N MET A 34 -12.50 21.41 9.97
CA MET A 34 -11.05 21.67 9.96
C MET A 34 -10.24 20.44 10.37
N ALA A 35 -10.69 19.71 11.39
CA ALA A 35 -10.08 18.47 11.81
C ALA A 35 -10.17 17.41 10.69
N GLY A 36 -11.34 17.24 10.10
CA GLY A 36 -11.57 16.31 8.99
C GLY A 36 -10.72 16.63 7.77
N LEU A 37 -10.59 17.91 7.40
CA LEU A 37 -9.71 18.34 6.30
C LEU A 37 -8.24 18.01 6.61
N THR A 38 -7.79 18.26 7.82
CA THR A 38 -6.41 17.96 8.25
C THR A 38 -6.14 16.46 8.19
N VAL A 39 -7.07 15.65 8.71
CA VAL A 39 -6.96 14.18 8.68
C VAL A 39 -6.98 13.67 7.23
N ALA A 40 -7.86 14.18 6.38
CA ALA A 40 -7.96 13.78 4.98
C ALA A 40 -6.62 14.00 4.24
N LEU A 41 -5.97 15.15 4.45
CA LEU A 41 -4.68 15.46 3.82
C LEU A 41 -3.55 14.54 4.26
N VAL A 42 -3.53 14.11 5.52
CA VAL A 42 -2.58 13.12 6.03
C VAL A 42 -2.91 11.73 5.48
N LEU A 43 -4.20 11.39 5.44
CA LEU A 43 -4.68 10.07 5.09
C LEU A 43 -4.49 9.75 3.60
N ILE A 44 -4.57 10.74 2.70
CA ILE A 44 -4.36 10.55 1.26
C ILE A 44 -3.03 9.83 0.96
N PRO A 45 -1.84 10.37 1.27
CA PRO A 45 -0.59 9.69 0.98
C PRO A 45 -0.41 8.41 1.80
N GLN A 46 -0.87 8.39 3.03
CA GLN A 46 -0.74 7.26 3.94
C GLN A 46 -1.55 6.05 3.45
N SER A 47 -2.80 6.26 3.08
CA SER A 47 -3.67 5.18 2.61
C SER A 47 -3.23 4.60 1.26
N MET A 48 -2.73 5.45 0.35
CA MET A 48 -2.12 4.99 -0.89
C MET A 48 -0.89 4.11 -0.63
N ALA A 49 -0.09 4.46 0.38
CA ALA A 49 1.04 3.65 0.80
C ALA A 49 0.61 2.29 1.35
N TYR A 50 -0.44 2.27 2.17
CA TYR A 50 -0.97 1.04 2.75
C TYR A 50 -1.60 0.12 1.72
N ALA A 51 -2.28 0.66 0.70
CA ALA A 51 -2.74 -0.14 -0.42
C ALA A 51 -1.57 -0.82 -1.15
N GLN A 52 -0.47 -0.09 -1.37
CA GLN A 52 0.73 -0.66 -1.98
C GLN A 52 1.38 -1.74 -1.11
N LEU A 53 1.39 -1.57 0.23
CA LEU A 53 1.84 -2.61 1.17
C LEU A 53 0.97 -3.86 1.08
N ALA A 54 -0.34 -3.70 0.88
CA ALA A 54 -1.26 -4.81 0.66
C ALA A 54 -1.16 -5.44 -0.73
N GLY A 55 -0.26 -4.97 -1.60
CA GLY A 55 -0.13 -5.45 -2.99
C GLY A 55 -1.23 -4.95 -3.92
N LEU A 56 -2.02 -3.96 -3.49
CA LEU A 56 -3.12 -3.36 -4.23
C LEU A 56 -2.68 -2.08 -4.95
N PRO A 57 -3.34 -1.70 -6.07
CA PRO A 57 -3.17 -0.37 -6.64
C PRO A 57 -3.45 0.73 -5.61
N ALA A 58 -2.65 1.79 -5.63
CA ALA A 58 -2.66 2.83 -4.60
C ALA A 58 -4.04 3.50 -4.39
N TYR A 59 -4.82 3.66 -5.47
CA TYR A 59 -6.13 4.29 -5.39
C TYR A 59 -7.17 3.50 -4.56
N TYR A 60 -6.99 2.18 -4.35
CA TYR A 60 -7.83 1.43 -3.42
C TYR A 60 -7.66 1.89 -1.97
N GLY A 61 -6.49 2.38 -1.62
CA GLY A 61 -6.27 3.02 -0.32
C GLY A 61 -7.15 4.25 -0.11
N LEU A 62 -7.32 5.07 -1.16
CA LEU A 62 -8.22 6.23 -1.09
C LEU A 62 -9.67 5.81 -0.86
N TYR A 63 -10.12 4.76 -1.55
CA TYR A 63 -11.48 4.23 -1.34
C TYR A 63 -11.67 3.68 0.07
N ALA A 64 -10.68 2.97 0.61
CA ALA A 64 -10.69 2.46 1.97
C ALA A 64 -10.63 3.57 3.04
N SER A 65 -10.13 4.76 2.68
CA SER A 65 -10.07 5.93 3.59
C SER A 65 -11.32 6.78 3.57
N PHE A 66 -12.21 6.58 2.63
CA PHE A 66 -13.40 7.39 2.41
C PHE A 66 -14.67 6.68 2.93
N LEU A 67 -15.03 5.54 2.35
CA LEU A 67 -16.28 4.85 2.68
C LEU A 67 -16.33 4.26 4.11
N PRO A 68 -15.33 3.47 4.55
CA PRO A 68 -15.37 2.88 5.89
C PRO A 68 -15.39 3.91 7.01
N PRO A 69 -14.57 5.00 7.00
CA PRO A 69 -14.67 6.04 8.03
C PRO A 69 -16.03 6.72 8.08
N MET A 70 -16.65 6.98 6.92
CA MET A 70 -17.97 7.59 6.85
C MET A 70 -19.04 6.69 7.48
N ILE A 71 -19.02 5.39 7.16
CA ILE A 71 -19.95 4.42 7.76
C ILE A 71 -19.68 4.28 9.25
N ALA A 72 -18.41 4.20 9.66
CA ALA A 72 -18.05 4.10 11.08
C ALA A 72 -18.44 5.35 11.88
N ALA A 73 -18.36 6.54 11.30
CA ALA A 73 -18.83 7.77 11.94
C ALA A 73 -20.35 7.79 12.16
N LEU A 74 -21.11 7.20 11.23
CA LEU A 74 -22.57 7.12 11.36
C LEU A 74 -23.03 6.08 12.38
N PHE A 75 -22.37 4.92 12.43
CA PHE A 75 -22.81 3.77 13.23
C PHE A 75 -21.92 3.49 14.45
N GLY A 76 -20.77 4.13 14.54
CA GLY A 76 -19.83 3.96 15.64
C GLY A 76 -20.30 4.60 16.95
N SER A 77 -19.80 4.07 18.06
CA SER A 77 -20.09 4.57 19.41
C SER A 77 -19.01 5.52 19.95
N SER A 78 -17.84 5.57 19.34
CA SER A 78 -16.73 6.44 19.75
C SER A 78 -16.71 7.71 18.90
N SER A 79 -16.64 8.86 19.57
CA SER A 79 -16.52 10.17 18.92
C SER A 79 -15.09 10.53 18.55
N GLN A 80 -14.10 9.79 19.04
CA GLN A 80 -12.67 10.04 18.81
C GLN A 80 -12.02 9.09 17.80
N LEU A 81 -12.62 7.92 17.57
CA LEU A 81 -12.06 6.90 16.71
C LEU A 81 -12.33 7.21 15.23
N ALA A 82 -11.27 7.55 14.48
CA ALA A 82 -11.29 7.55 13.03
C ALA A 82 -10.81 6.19 12.52
N THR A 83 -11.68 5.46 11.81
CA THR A 83 -11.31 4.20 11.16
C THR A 83 -10.66 4.47 9.81
N GLY A 84 -9.71 3.65 9.39
CA GLY A 84 -9.04 3.79 8.11
C GLY A 84 -8.09 2.62 7.83
N PRO A 85 -7.42 2.60 6.69
CA PRO A 85 -6.39 1.60 6.39
C PRO A 85 -5.25 1.65 7.40
N VAL A 86 -4.73 0.47 7.76
CA VAL A 86 -3.68 0.30 8.76
C VAL A 86 -2.53 -0.52 8.19
N ALA A 87 -1.29 -0.15 8.51
CA ALA A 87 -0.08 -0.78 7.96
C ALA A 87 -0.01 -2.27 8.26
N VAL A 88 -0.31 -2.69 9.50
CA VAL A 88 -0.23 -4.09 9.93
C VAL A 88 -1.26 -4.95 9.20
N VAL A 89 -2.50 -4.47 9.10
CA VAL A 89 -3.57 -5.16 8.36
C VAL A 89 -3.22 -5.25 6.87
N SER A 90 -2.67 -4.18 6.30
CA SER A 90 -2.23 -4.16 4.89
C SER A 90 -1.14 -5.19 4.62
N LEU A 91 -0.15 -5.32 5.51
CA LEU A 91 0.90 -6.32 5.40
C LEU A 91 0.35 -7.74 5.52
N LEU A 92 -0.51 -8.00 6.50
CA LEU A 92 -1.18 -9.30 6.66
C LEU A 92 -2.04 -9.67 5.46
N THR A 93 -2.70 -8.68 4.84
CA THR A 93 -3.44 -8.88 3.60
C THR A 93 -2.50 -9.35 2.48
N ALA A 94 -1.33 -8.74 2.31
CA ALA A 94 -0.35 -9.18 1.33
C ALA A 94 0.11 -10.62 1.58
N VAL A 95 0.48 -10.94 2.82
CA VAL A 95 0.93 -12.29 3.22
C VAL A 95 -0.16 -13.34 3.00
N ALA A 96 -1.43 -13.00 3.26
CA ALA A 96 -2.55 -13.91 3.05
C ALA A 96 -2.82 -14.21 1.56
N LEU A 97 -2.62 -13.21 0.70
CA LEU A 97 -2.98 -13.31 -0.72
C LEU A 97 -1.84 -13.78 -1.62
N GLU A 98 -0.59 -13.52 -1.25
CA GLU A 98 0.59 -13.84 -2.06
C GLU A 98 0.69 -15.34 -2.44
N PRO A 99 0.32 -16.32 -1.57
CA PRO A 99 0.31 -17.74 -1.93
C PRO A 99 -0.79 -18.14 -2.92
N ILE A 100 -1.86 -17.34 -3.05
CA ILE A 100 -3.07 -17.69 -3.79
C ILE A 100 -3.10 -17.00 -5.16
N ALA A 101 -2.60 -15.77 -5.24
CA ALA A 101 -2.66 -14.98 -6.47
C ALA A 101 -1.45 -14.05 -6.60
N GLN A 102 -1.09 -13.76 -7.84
CA GLN A 102 -0.02 -12.82 -8.12
C GLN A 102 -0.48 -11.37 -7.92
N THR A 103 0.31 -10.60 -7.19
CA THR A 103 0.10 -9.17 -6.91
C THR A 103 -0.21 -8.39 -8.21
N GLY A 104 -1.26 -7.57 -8.19
CA GLY A 104 -1.66 -6.71 -9.31
C GLY A 104 -2.48 -7.37 -10.39
N THR A 105 -2.86 -8.65 -10.25
CA THR A 105 -3.81 -9.32 -11.14
C THR A 105 -5.26 -9.07 -10.70
N GLN A 106 -6.22 -9.27 -11.63
CA GLN A 106 -7.64 -9.21 -11.27
C GLN A 106 -8.03 -10.28 -10.24
N GLY A 107 -7.38 -11.46 -10.29
CA GLY A 107 -7.59 -12.53 -9.31
C GLY A 107 -7.16 -12.09 -7.90
N TYR A 108 -6.02 -11.42 -7.78
CA TYR A 108 -5.56 -10.87 -6.50
C TYR A 108 -6.57 -9.90 -5.89
N MET A 109 -7.16 -9.04 -6.73
CA MET A 109 -8.19 -8.11 -6.30
C MET A 109 -9.46 -8.84 -5.82
N GLY A 110 -9.90 -9.86 -6.56
CA GLY A 110 -11.06 -10.67 -6.18
C GLY A 110 -10.87 -11.34 -4.82
N TYR A 111 -9.70 -11.90 -4.55
CA TYR A 111 -9.39 -12.50 -3.25
C TYR A 111 -9.20 -11.46 -2.14
N ALA A 112 -8.72 -10.25 -2.43
CA ALA A 112 -8.68 -9.16 -1.46
C ALA A 112 -10.10 -8.75 -1.02
N ILE A 113 -11.05 -8.67 -1.95
CA ILE A 113 -12.45 -8.40 -1.66
C ILE A 113 -13.07 -9.54 -0.83
N LEU A 114 -12.78 -10.80 -1.18
CA LEU A 114 -13.23 -11.96 -0.42
C LEU A 114 -12.70 -11.93 1.02
N LEU A 115 -11.40 -11.68 1.21
CA LEU A 115 -10.78 -11.55 2.53
C LEU A 115 -11.42 -10.42 3.32
N ALA A 116 -11.64 -9.26 2.71
CA ALA A 116 -12.31 -8.12 3.36
C ALA A 116 -13.73 -8.47 3.80
N ALA A 117 -14.50 -9.20 2.97
CA ALA A 117 -15.83 -9.67 3.33
C ALA A 117 -15.80 -10.66 4.51
N MET A 118 -14.83 -11.59 4.52
CA MET A 118 -14.64 -12.53 5.63
C MET A 118 -14.27 -11.80 6.93
N VAL A 119 -13.32 -10.87 6.88
CA VAL A 119 -12.92 -10.04 8.03
C VAL A 119 -14.11 -9.25 8.56
N GLY A 120 -14.87 -8.60 7.66
CA GLY A 120 -16.07 -7.85 8.05
C GLY A 120 -17.13 -8.73 8.71
N LEU A 121 -17.36 -9.94 8.21
CA LEU A 121 -18.26 -10.90 8.80
C LEU A 121 -17.80 -11.32 10.21
N PHE A 122 -16.52 -11.63 10.40
CA PHE A 122 -15.98 -11.96 11.72
C PHE A 122 -16.09 -10.80 12.69
N GLN A 123 -15.74 -9.59 12.30
CA GLN A 123 -15.87 -8.41 13.16
C GLN A 123 -17.34 -8.14 13.53
N PHE A 124 -18.26 -8.33 12.59
CA PHE A 124 -19.69 -8.20 12.85
C PHE A 124 -20.20 -9.24 13.87
N LEU A 125 -19.77 -10.50 13.74
CA LEU A 125 -20.09 -11.55 14.70
C LEU A 125 -19.51 -11.26 16.10
N LEU A 126 -18.24 -10.80 16.16
CA LEU A 126 -17.64 -10.37 17.44
C LEU A 126 -18.46 -9.25 18.10
N GLY A 127 -19.02 -8.34 17.31
CA GLY A 127 -19.89 -7.28 17.79
C GLY A 127 -21.25 -7.81 18.32
N ILE A 128 -21.92 -8.68 17.56
CA ILE A 128 -23.19 -9.30 17.95
C ILE A 128 -23.07 -10.10 19.25
N PHE A 129 -22.05 -10.94 19.34
CA PHE A 129 -21.81 -11.77 20.52
C PHE A 129 -21.20 -10.99 21.69
N ARG A 130 -21.01 -9.67 21.55
CA ARG A 130 -20.41 -8.78 22.56
C ARG A 130 -19.07 -9.30 23.08
N LEU A 131 -18.31 -9.95 22.21
CA LEU A 131 -17.00 -10.51 22.53
C LEU A 131 -15.91 -9.42 22.72
N GLY A 132 -16.32 -8.14 22.76
CA GLY A 132 -15.47 -7.01 23.19
C GLY A 132 -14.84 -7.22 24.56
N MET A 133 -15.44 -8.04 25.42
CA MET A 133 -14.83 -8.45 26.68
C MET A 133 -13.53 -9.24 26.52
N LEU A 134 -13.29 -9.90 25.36
CA LEU A 134 -12.03 -10.59 25.09
C LEU A 134 -10.83 -9.63 25.11
N VAL A 135 -11.03 -8.36 24.78
CA VAL A 135 -9.97 -7.34 24.85
C VAL A 135 -9.59 -6.99 26.29
N ASN A 136 -10.49 -7.22 27.27
CA ASN A 136 -10.16 -7.01 28.67
C ASN A 136 -9.13 -8.02 29.19
N PHE A 137 -8.94 -9.14 28.50
CA PHE A 137 -7.84 -10.09 28.79
C PHE A 137 -6.49 -9.60 28.28
N LEU A 138 -6.47 -8.59 27.39
CA LEU A 138 -5.23 -7.98 26.95
C LEU A 138 -4.74 -6.99 28.01
N SER A 139 -3.61 -7.31 28.61
CA SER A 139 -2.99 -6.42 29.59
C SER A 139 -2.52 -5.11 28.95
N HIS A 140 -2.53 -4.02 29.69
CA HIS A 140 -2.01 -2.72 29.25
C HIS A 140 -0.59 -2.79 28.66
N PRO A 141 0.37 -3.57 29.21
CA PRO A 141 1.69 -3.76 28.61
C PRO A 141 1.66 -4.32 27.19
N VAL A 142 0.75 -5.26 26.89
CA VAL A 142 0.61 -5.82 25.53
C VAL A 142 0.12 -4.78 24.54
N ILE A 143 -0.88 -3.99 24.93
CA ILE A 143 -1.41 -2.89 24.09
C ILE A 143 -0.32 -1.84 23.81
N ASN A 144 0.42 -1.44 24.85
CA ASN A 144 1.51 -0.46 24.70
C ASN A 144 2.65 -1.03 23.84
N GLY A 145 3.03 -2.29 24.04
CA GLY A 145 4.04 -2.97 23.24
C GLY A 145 3.65 -3.03 21.77
N PHE A 146 2.41 -3.42 21.48
CA PHE A 146 1.87 -3.44 20.12
C PHE A 146 1.85 -2.04 19.47
N SER A 147 1.37 -1.03 20.19
CA SER A 147 1.31 0.35 19.69
C SER A 147 2.70 0.92 19.37
N ASN A 148 3.69 0.66 20.24
CA ASN A 148 5.06 1.09 20.01
C ASN A 148 5.71 0.35 18.83
N ALA A 149 5.52 -0.95 18.73
CA ALA A 149 6.01 -1.73 17.59
C ALA A 149 5.37 -1.26 16.27
N ALA A 150 4.06 -1.03 16.25
CA ALA A 150 3.36 -0.49 15.10
C ALA A 150 3.90 0.90 14.71
N ALA A 151 4.14 1.79 15.67
CA ALA A 151 4.72 3.12 15.41
C ALA A 151 6.11 3.02 14.77
N ILE A 152 6.97 2.12 15.24
CA ILE A 152 8.30 1.88 14.68
C ILE A 152 8.19 1.34 13.25
N ILE A 153 7.32 0.36 13.01
CA ILE A 153 7.09 -0.22 11.68
C ILE A 153 6.57 0.85 10.71
N ILE A 154 5.61 1.67 11.13
CA ILE A 154 5.06 2.75 10.30
C ILE A 154 6.16 3.76 9.97
N ALA A 155 6.91 4.24 10.96
CA ALA A 155 7.98 5.22 10.76
C ALA A 155 9.06 4.67 9.81
N SER A 156 9.54 3.46 10.05
CA SER A 156 10.57 2.83 9.22
C SER A 156 10.09 2.52 7.80
N SER A 157 8.82 2.20 7.60
CA SER A 157 8.24 2.01 6.27
C SER A 157 8.21 3.30 5.42
N GLN A 158 8.27 4.48 6.04
CA GLN A 158 8.33 5.76 5.33
C GLN A 158 9.75 6.18 4.92
N LEU A 159 10.80 5.52 5.43
CA LEU A 159 12.19 5.89 5.13
C LEU A 159 12.50 5.81 3.63
N THR A 160 11.96 4.83 2.91
CA THR A 160 12.11 4.72 1.45
C THR A 160 11.64 5.97 0.71
N LYS A 161 10.53 6.55 1.18
CA LYS A 161 9.93 7.75 0.58
C LYS A 161 10.71 8.99 0.96
N LEU A 162 11.19 9.07 2.21
CA LEU A 162 11.99 10.18 2.70
C LEU A 162 13.33 10.28 1.94
N PHE A 163 14.00 9.15 1.73
CA PHE A 163 15.28 9.09 0.99
C PHE A 163 15.09 9.06 -0.53
N GLY A 164 13.86 8.87 -1.01
CA GLY A 164 13.59 8.76 -2.46
C GLY A 164 14.23 7.55 -3.10
N VAL A 165 14.37 6.44 -2.35
CA VAL A 165 14.94 5.18 -2.81
C VAL A 165 13.87 4.11 -2.95
N GLU A 166 14.07 3.17 -3.87
CA GLU A 166 13.21 2.01 -4.04
C GLU A 166 13.94 0.75 -3.57
N VAL A 167 13.34 0.07 -2.61
CA VAL A 167 13.86 -1.18 -2.05
C VAL A 167 12.76 -2.22 -2.07
N ASP A 168 13.11 -3.46 -2.37
CA ASP A 168 12.17 -4.57 -2.25
C ASP A 168 12.03 -4.99 -0.78
N THR A 169 10.82 -5.43 -0.42
CA THR A 169 10.55 -5.98 0.90
C THR A 169 11.34 -7.28 1.07
N ALA A 170 12.11 -7.40 2.13
CA ALA A 170 12.79 -8.63 2.54
C ALA A 170 11.87 -9.45 3.45
N ASP A 171 12.26 -10.68 3.77
CA ASP A 171 11.49 -11.58 4.61
C ASP A 171 11.31 -11.03 6.03
N HIS A 172 12.33 -10.30 6.51
CA HIS A 172 12.27 -9.62 7.80
C HIS A 172 12.29 -8.10 7.67
N HIS A 173 11.49 -7.42 8.49
CA HIS A 173 11.37 -5.96 8.46
C HIS A 173 12.71 -5.23 8.70
N TYR A 174 13.56 -5.74 9.61
CA TYR A 174 14.87 -5.15 9.89
C TYR A 174 15.81 -5.23 8.68
N GLU A 175 15.73 -6.28 7.88
CA GLU A 175 16.50 -6.42 6.64
C GLU A 175 16.03 -5.40 5.60
N THR A 176 14.72 -5.21 5.49
CA THR A 176 14.17 -4.16 4.63
C THR A 176 14.70 -2.79 5.03
N VAL A 177 14.75 -2.48 6.33
CA VAL A 177 15.31 -1.23 6.84
C VAL A 177 16.80 -1.11 6.54
N ALA A 178 17.58 -2.17 6.74
CA ALA A 178 19.01 -2.20 6.39
C ALA A 178 19.22 -1.94 4.90
N ASN A 179 18.45 -2.60 4.03
CA ASN A 179 18.48 -2.39 2.58
C ASN A 179 18.12 -0.95 2.19
N VAL A 180 17.22 -0.30 2.93
CA VAL A 180 16.88 1.12 2.71
C VAL A 180 18.07 2.02 2.99
N PHE A 181 18.79 1.80 4.09
CA PHE A 181 19.99 2.56 4.41
C PHE A 181 21.12 2.29 3.41
N GLU A 182 21.35 1.05 3.02
CA GLU A 182 22.31 0.70 1.95
C GLU A 182 21.97 1.45 0.65
N ALA A 183 20.70 1.39 0.24
CA ALA A 183 20.25 2.10 -0.95
C ALA A 183 20.37 3.63 -0.81
N ALA A 184 20.14 4.18 0.38
CA ALA A 184 20.27 5.61 0.63
C ALA A 184 21.74 6.08 0.51
N VAL A 185 22.70 5.30 1.02
CA VAL A 185 24.13 5.64 0.92
C VAL A 185 24.58 5.73 -0.54
N HIS A 186 24.09 4.83 -1.41
CA HIS A 186 24.54 4.74 -2.80
C HIS A 186 23.68 5.55 -3.79
N HIS A 187 22.39 5.74 -3.50
CA HIS A 187 21.40 6.23 -4.46
C HIS A 187 20.43 7.26 -3.88
N LEU A 188 20.85 8.02 -2.84
CA LEU A 188 20.03 9.06 -2.21
C LEU A 188 19.50 10.06 -3.27
N HIS A 189 18.22 10.32 -3.23
CA HIS A 189 17.63 11.38 -4.03
C HIS A 189 17.52 12.68 -3.23
N TRP A 190 18.58 13.49 -3.30
CA TRP A 190 18.71 14.74 -2.56
C TRP A 190 17.47 15.66 -2.63
N PRO A 191 16.85 15.88 -3.80
CA PRO A 191 15.65 16.72 -3.87
C PRO A 191 14.49 16.19 -3.04
N THR A 192 14.29 14.87 -2.98
CA THR A 192 13.24 14.25 -2.16
C THR A 192 13.53 14.43 -0.68
N LEU A 193 14.79 14.21 -0.25
CA LEU A 193 15.17 14.40 1.14
C LEU A 193 14.98 15.85 1.58
N LEU A 194 15.43 16.81 0.76
CA LEU A 194 15.28 18.25 1.05
C LEU A 194 13.80 18.64 1.11
N MET A 195 12.96 18.11 0.22
CA MET A 195 11.52 18.34 0.26
C MET A 195 10.88 17.79 1.54
N GLY A 196 11.26 16.57 1.95
CA GLY A 196 10.81 15.97 3.22
C GLY A 196 11.26 16.77 4.44
N LEU A 197 12.52 17.20 4.48
CA LEU A 197 13.04 18.04 5.55
C LEU A 197 12.37 19.42 5.58
N ALA A 198 12.10 20.01 4.42
CA ALA A 198 11.36 21.28 4.32
C ALA A 198 9.93 21.11 4.85
N ALA A 199 9.22 20.04 4.48
CA ALA A 199 7.90 19.75 5.02
C ALA A 199 7.92 19.60 6.55
N PHE A 200 8.90 18.89 7.09
CA PHE A 200 9.07 18.72 8.53
C PHE A 200 9.38 20.07 9.21
N ALA A 201 10.28 20.88 8.63
CA ALA A 201 10.61 22.20 9.15
C ALA A 201 9.39 23.13 9.17
N ILE A 202 8.58 23.14 8.09
CA ILE A 202 7.34 23.93 8.04
C ILE A 202 6.38 23.50 9.15
N MET A 203 6.15 22.19 9.32
CA MET A 203 5.27 21.68 10.38
C MET A 203 5.78 22.05 11.77
N TYR A 204 7.08 21.92 12.00
CA TYR A 204 7.71 22.23 13.30
C TYR A 204 7.65 23.73 13.63
N VAL A 205 8.02 24.58 12.67
CA VAL A 205 7.98 26.05 12.84
C VAL A 205 6.55 26.52 13.04
N MET A 206 5.60 26.04 12.23
CA MET A 206 4.19 26.40 12.41
C MET A 206 3.62 25.95 13.75
N ARG A 207 4.01 24.77 14.23
CA ARG A 207 3.60 24.30 15.57
C ARG A 207 4.06 25.21 16.69
N ILE A 208 5.24 25.82 16.55
CA ILE A 208 5.80 26.73 17.56
C ILE A 208 5.18 28.14 17.45
N LEU A 209 5.11 28.69 16.23
CA LEU A 209 4.65 30.04 15.98
C LEU A 209 3.12 30.17 16.00
N TYR A 210 2.42 29.17 15.49
CA TYR A 210 0.97 29.18 15.31
C TYR A 210 0.35 27.85 15.78
N PRO A 211 0.30 27.54 17.07
CA PRO A 211 -0.10 26.25 17.61
C PRO A 211 -1.55 25.83 17.24
N HIS A 212 -2.42 26.79 16.93
CA HIS A 212 -3.82 26.53 16.53
C HIS A 212 -4.03 26.41 15.02
N SER A 213 -2.97 26.58 14.22
CA SER A 213 -3.05 26.49 12.76
C SER A 213 -2.86 25.04 12.28
N PRO A 214 -3.51 24.64 11.18
CA PRO A 214 -3.33 23.32 10.59
C PRO A 214 -1.95 23.20 9.91
N ASN A 215 -0.92 22.92 10.71
CA ASN A 215 0.49 22.86 10.31
C ASN A 215 0.74 21.84 9.19
N VAL A 216 0.03 20.70 9.20
CA VAL A 216 0.13 19.67 8.15
C VAL A 216 -0.42 20.17 6.82
N LEU A 217 -1.55 20.89 6.84
CA LEU A 217 -2.13 21.50 5.65
C LEU A 217 -1.16 22.49 5.01
N ALA A 218 -0.56 23.37 5.82
CA ALA A 218 0.41 24.34 5.34
C ALA A 218 1.65 23.67 4.72
N ALA A 219 2.17 22.61 5.34
CA ALA A 219 3.30 21.85 4.81
C ALA A 219 2.96 21.18 3.47
N VAL A 220 1.78 20.53 3.37
CA VAL A 220 1.34 19.87 2.13
C VAL A 220 1.14 20.89 1.02
N LEU A 221 0.47 22.02 1.28
CA LEU A 221 0.26 23.07 0.28
C LEU A 221 1.60 23.67 -0.19
N ALA A 222 2.49 24.03 0.74
CA ALA A 222 3.78 24.60 0.41
C ALA A 222 4.64 23.64 -0.43
N THR A 223 4.75 22.36 -0.03
CA THR A 223 5.52 21.37 -0.77
C THR A 223 4.89 21.04 -2.13
N THR A 224 3.56 21.04 -2.23
CA THR A 224 2.85 20.85 -3.52
C THR A 224 3.15 22.00 -4.49
N VAL A 225 3.11 23.24 -4.01
CA VAL A 225 3.46 24.42 -4.84
C VAL A 225 4.93 24.34 -5.27
N ILE A 226 5.85 24.03 -4.36
CA ILE A 226 7.27 23.86 -4.70
C ILE A 226 7.45 22.75 -5.74
N ALA A 227 6.82 21.60 -5.54
CA ALA A 227 6.90 20.48 -6.49
C ALA A 227 6.37 20.85 -7.88
N TRP A 228 5.28 21.61 -7.92
CA TRP A 228 4.71 22.10 -9.18
C TRP A 228 5.63 23.10 -9.89
N LEU A 229 6.16 24.08 -9.18
CA LEU A 229 7.06 25.12 -9.74
C LEU A 229 8.39 24.53 -10.23
N THR A 230 8.92 23.51 -9.53
CA THR A 230 10.20 22.87 -9.90
C THR A 230 10.03 21.75 -10.95
N GLY A 231 8.78 21.36 -11.26
CA GLY A 231 8.51 20.19 -12.09
C GLY A 231 9.17 18.93 -11.51
N PHE A 232 8.98 18.72 -10.19
CA PHE A 232 9.66 17.71 -9.39
C PHE A 232 9.42 16.29 -9.88
N ASP A 233 8.24 15.98 -10.45
CA ASP A 233 7.86 14.67 -10.93
C ASP A 233 7.72 14.67 -12.46
N ARG A 234 8.79 14.46 -13.17
CA ARG A 234 8.68 14.20 -14.61
C ARG A 234 8.71 12.71 -14.90
N LYS A 235 7.71 12.28 -15.65
CA LYS A 235 7.60 10.92 -16.19
C LYS A 235 7.58 11.00 -17.70
N VAL A 236 8.32 10.11 -18.31
CA VAL A 236 8.32 9.96 -19.78
C VAL A 236 8.20 8.48 -20.10
N GLU A 237 7.38 8.15 -21.05
CA GLU A 237 7.29 6.80 -21.61
C GLU A 237 8.06 6.78 -22.92
N VAL A 238 9.06 5.90 -22.98
CA VAL A 238 9.91 5.77 -24.15
C VAL A 238 10.05 4.31 -24.57
N PRO A 239 10.21 4.02 -25.87
CA PRO A 239 10.56 2.66 -26.27
C PRO A 239 11.93 2.30 -25.72
N ILE A 240 12.17 1.02 -25.45
CA ILE A 240 13.45 0.53 -24.92
C ILE A 240 14.62 0.93 -25.82
N ALA A 241 14.39 1.04 -27.13
CA ALA A 241 15.38 1.47 -28.12
C ALA A 241 15.89 2.91 -27.89
N ALA A 242 15.10 3.76 -27.23
CA ALA A 242 15.52 5.12 -26.86
C ALA A 242 16.51 5.15 -25.69
N ILE A 243 16.71 4.04 -24.99
CA ILE A 243 17.72 3.87 -23.95
C ILE A 243 18.99 3.32 -24.61
N VAL A 244 19.96 4.20 -24.83
CA VAL A 244 21.21 3.83 -25.52
C VAL A 244 22.18 3.19 -24.51
N ALA A 245 21.83 1.99 -24.03
CA ALA A 245 22.59 1.23 -23.05
C ALA A 245 22.34 -0.28 -23.27
N PRO A 246 23.23 -1.03 -23.97
CA PRO A 246 23.01 -2.46 -24.23
C PRO A 246 22.80 -3.29 -22.96
N HIS A 247 23.50 -2.93 -21.89
CA HIS A 247 23.33 -3.58 -20.58
C HIS A 247 21.92 -3.41 -20.01
N ALA A 248 21.28 -2.25 -20.20
CA ALA A 248 19.90 -2.02 -19.79
C ALA A 248 18.92 -2.91 -20.56
N HIS A 249 19.14 -3.09 -21.86
CA HIS A 249 18.32 -3.97 -22.70
C HIS A 249 18.40 -5.42 -22.23
N SER A 250 19.59 -5.93 -21.97
CA SER A 250 19.78 -7.30 -21.49
C SER A 250 19.13 -7.54 -20.14
N LEU A 251 19.28 -6.62 -19.18
CA LEU A 251 18.64 -6.69 -17.87
C LEU A 251 17.11 -6.69 -17.96
N VAL A 252 16.53 -5.82 -18.79
CA VAL A 252 15.09 -5.77 -19.00
C VAL A 252 14.58 -7.06 -19.66
N GLN A 253 15.31 -7.61 -20.61
CA GLN A 253 14.94 -8.86 -21.27
C GLN A 253 15.00 -10.05 -20.30
N GLN A 254 16.07 -10.17 -19.51
CA GLN A 254 16.20 -11.21 -18.48
C GLN A 254 15.09 -11.09 -17.44
N TYR A 255 14.84 -9.88 -16.94
CA TYR A 255 13.76 -9.61 -16.01
C TYR A 255 12.40 -10.04 -16.56
N ASN A 256 12.08 -9.62 -17.79
CA ASN A 256 10.82 -9.98 -18.42
C ASN A 256 10.67 -11.50 -18.63
N SER A 257 11.77 -12.21 -18.94
CA SER A 257 11.75 -13.67 -19.08
C SER A 257 11.49 -14.36 -17.73
N ALA A 258 12.14 -13.89 -16.65
CA ALA A 258 11.91 -14.40 -15.30
C ALA A 258 10.46 -14.20 -14.85
N ILE A 259 9.89 -13.00 -15.05
CA ILE A 259 8.49 -12.71 -14.70
C ILE A 259 7.51 -13.56 -15.53
N LYS A 260 7.76 -13.75 -16.84
CA LYS A 260 6.91 -14.64 -17.67
C LYS A 260 6.93 -16.08 -17.18
N LYS A 261 8.14 -16.59 -16.83
CA LYS A 261 8.31 -17.95 -16.29
C LYS A 261 7.59 -18.06 -14.94
N GLN A 262 7.78 -17.12 -14.05
CA GLN A 262 7.11 -17.06 -12.75
C GLN A 262 5.57 -17.09 -12.90
N THR A 263 5.01 -16.25 -13.78
CA THR A 263 3.56 -16.19 -14.03
C THR A 263 3.00 -17.55 -14.49
N ARG A 264 3.75 -18.25 -15.36
CA ARG A 264 3.37 -19.60 -15.84
C ARG A 264 3.38 -20.61 -14.69
N LEU A 265 4.41 -20.59 -13.84
CA LEU A 265 4.51 -21.52 -12.71
C LEU A 265 3.43 -21.26 -11.64
N VAL A 266 3.08 -20.01 -11.39
CA VAL A 266 1.98 -19.65 -10.50
C VAL A 266 0.65 -20.21 -11.01
N ALA A 267 0.38 -20.13 -12.33
CA ALA A 267 -0.81 -20.70 -12.92
C ALA A 267 -0.82 -22.25 -12.78
N GLN A 268 0.32 -22.90 -13.00
CA GLN A 268 0.46 -24.36 -12.83
C GLN A 268 0.27 -24.79 -11.36
N ARG A 269 0.80 -24.02 -10.41
CA ARG A 269 0.61 -24.27 -8.98
C ARG A 269 -0.86 -24.15 -8.59
N SER A 270 -1.55 -23.10 -9.06
CA SER A 270 -2.99 -22.94 -8.85
C SER A 270 -3.79 -24.13 -9.38
N GLN A 271 -3.44 -24.62 -10.58
CA GLN A 271 -4.05 -25.82 -11.16
C GLN A 271 -3.81 -27.07 -10.30
N SER A 272 -2.57 -27.28 -9.82
CA SER A 272 -2.24 -28.42 -8.94
C SER A 272 -3.01 -28.35 -7.61
N THR A 273 -3.21 -27.13 -7.06
CA THR A 273 -4.02 -26.93 -5.86
C THR A 273 -5.50 -27.27 -6.09
N GLN A 274 -6.04 -26.94 -7.26
CA GLN A 274 -7.41 -27.33 -7.63
C GLN A 274 -7.54 -28.83 -7.85
N GLU A 275 -6.53 -29.48 -8.48
CA GLU A 275 -6.48 -30.94 -8.65
C GLU A 275 -6.49 -31.65 -7.29
N LYS A 276 -5.70 -31.16 -6.32
CA LYS A 276 -5.71 -31.64 -4.93
C LYS A 276 -7.11 -31.57 -4.31
N SER A 277 -7.78 -30.43 -4.41
CA SER A 277 -9.13 -30.25 -3.86
C SER A 277 -10.14 -31.18 -4.49
N ARG A 278 -10.07 -31.40 -5.82
CA ARG A 278 -10.96 -32.33 -6.54
C ARG A 278 -10.71 -33.80 -6.15
N ALA A 279 -9.43 -34.17 -5.96
CA ALA A 279 -9.05 -35.52 -5.54
C ALA A 279 -9.55 -35.83 -4.11
N LEU A 280 -9.43 -34.87 -3.20
CA LEU A 280 -9.98 -34.99 -1.85
C LEU A 280 -11.50 -35.13 -1.85
N GLY A 281 -12.20 -34.38 -2.69
CA GLY A 281 -13.66 -34.53 -2.86
C GLY A 281 -14.10 -35.91 -3.41
N LYS A 282 -13.20 -36.61 -4.12
CA LYS A 282 -13.40 -38.00 -4.60
C LYS A 282 -12.82 -39.07 -3.68
N GLN A 283 -12.30 -38.70 -2.51
CA GLN A 283 -11.59 -39.56 -1.56
C GLN A 283 -10.36 -40.28 -2.16
N ASP A 284 -9.79 -39.75 -3.24
CA ASP A 284 -8.55 -40.26 -3.85
C ASP A 284 -7.34 -39.59 -3.18
N VAL A 285 -6.91 -40.19 -2.07
CA VAL A 285 -5.81 -39.70 -1.25
C VAL A 285 -4.48 -39.73 -2.02
N ALA A 286 -4.26 -40.71 -2.88
CA ALA A 286 -3.02 -40.81 -3.65
C ALA A 286 -2.88 -39.69 -4.68
N ALA A 287 -3.95 -39.39 -5.42
CA ALA A 287 -3.97 -38.25 -6.34
C ALA A 287 -3.83 -36.92 -5.62
N ALA A 288 -4.45 -36.76 -4.43
CA ALA A 288 -4.33 -35.57 -3.62
C ALA A 288 -2.88 -35.33 -3.13
N MET A 289 -2.21 -36.38 -2.65
CA MET A 289 -0.80 -36.30 -2.23
C MET A 289 0.13 -35.97 -3.41
N LYS A 290 -0.12 -36.50 -4.58
CA LYS A 290 0.66 -36.25 -5.80
C LYS A 290 0.52 -34.76 -6.25
N ALA A 291 -0.69 -34.25 -6.22
CA ALA A 291 -0.98 -32.85 -6.55
C ALA A 291 -0.35 -31.89 -5.50
N GLU A 292 -0.39 -32.24 -4.21
CA GLU A 292 0.27 -31.49 -3.14
C GLU A 292 1.78 -31.41 -3.36
N HIS A 293 2.43 -32.57 -3.57
CA HIS A 293 3.88 -32.62 -3.80
C HIS A 293 4.28 -31.75 -5.02
N ARG A 294 3.50 -31.83 -6.11
CA ARG A 294 3.71 -30.99 -7.30
C ARG A 294 3.56 -29.49 -6.94
N SER A 295 2.55 -29.14 -6.16
CA SER A 295 2.34 -27.75 -5.72
C SER A 295 3.51 -27.23 -4.87
N GLN A 296 4.10 -28.09 -4.01
CA GLN A 296 5.26 -27.73 -3.20
C GLN A 296 6.52 -27.53 -4.04
N LEU A 297 6.78 -28.41 -5.00
CA LEU A 297 7.91 -28.24 -5.94
C LEU A 297 7.81 -26.97 -6.75
N LEU A 298 6.60 -26.66 -7.26
CA LEU A 298 6.35 -25.41 -7.98
C LEU A 298 6.53 -24.18 -7.07
N ALA A 299 6.20 -24.28 -5.78
CA ALA A 299 6.40 -23.20 -4.83
C ALA A 299 7.89 -22.84 -4.68
N LEU A 300 8.76 -23.86 -4.54
CA LEU A 300 10.21 -23.66 -4.45
C LEU A 300 10.79 -23.04 -5.74
N GLU A 301 10.32 -23.50 -6.91
CA GLU A 301 10.78 -22.92 -8.17
C GLU A 301 10.31 -21.46 -8.36
N ILE A 302 9.10 -21.13 -7.91
CA ILE A 302 8.58 -19.77 -7.89
C ILE A 302 9.43 -18.88 -6.98
N GLU A 303 9.79 -19.35 -5.79
CA GLU A 303 10.62 -18.63 -4.82
C GLU A 303 12.02 -18.32 -5.40
N GLN A 304 12.66 -19.30 -6.05
CA GLN A 304 13.94 -19.08 -6.74
C GLN A 304 13.84 -18.00 -7.82
N LEU A 305 12.78 -18.04 -8.65
CA LEU A 305 12.56 -17.02 -9.67
C LEU A 305 12.23 -15.65 -9.08
N GLN A 306 11.58 -15.59 -7.93
CA GLN A 306 11.35 -14.33 -7.20
C GLN A 306 12.68 -13.72 -6.77
N PHE A 307 13.57 -14.52 -6.22
CA PHE A 307 14.90 -14.07 -5.81
C PHE A 307 15.72 -13.57 -7.01
N GLU A 308 15.72 -14.32 -8.12
CA GLU A 308 16.37 -13.91 -9.38
C GLU A 308 15.80 -12.59 -9.90
N ALA A 309 14.47 -12.48 -9.97
CA ALA A 309 13.79 -11.27 -10.43
C ALA A 309 14.07 -10.06 -9.52
N GLN A 310 14.25 -10.27 -8.21
CA GLN A 310 14.66 -9.21 -7.27
C GLN A 310 16.06 -8.70 -7.58
N GLY A 311 17.02 -9.59 -7.84
CA GLY A 311 18.37 -9.24 -8.22
C GLY A 311 18.41 -8.42 -9.51
N LEU A 312 17.69 -8.87 -10.55
CA LEU A 312 17.58 -8.18 -11.82
C LEU A 312 16.92 -6.80 -11.67
N ARG A 313 15.87 -6.70 -10.86
CA ARG A 313 15.19 -5.44 -10.56
C ARG A 313 16.09 -4.47 -9.82
N LYS A 314 16.87 -4.95 -8.83
CA LYS A 314 17.90 -4.14 -8.15
C LYS A 314 18.94 -3.61 -9.16
N GLY A 315 19.35 -4.45 -10.11
CA GLY A 315 20.24 -4.06 -11.22
C GLY A 315 19.65 -2.97 -12.10
N ILE A 316 18.40 -3.12 -12.53
CA ILE A 316 17.72 -2.12 -13.38
C ILE A 316 17.53 -0.79 -12.64
N ARG A 317 17.17 -0.80 -11.35
CA ARG A 317 17.01 0.42 -10.54
C ARG A 317 18.31 1.18 -10.30
N ARG A 318 19.45 0.50 -10.36
CA ARG A 318 20.78 1.12 -10.27
C ARG A 318 21.21 1.85 -11.55
N LEU A 319 20.51 1.64 -12.66
CA LEU A 319 20.78 2.35 -13.90
C LEU A 319 20.37 3.82 -13.76
N LEU A 320 21.35 4.69 -13.69
CA LEU A 320 21.15 6.14 -13.73
C LEU A 320 21.33 6.58 -15.18
N LEU A 321 20.31 7.22 -15.73
CA LEU A 321 20.26 7.69 -17.10
C LEU A 321 20.24 9.20 -17.14
N GLU A 322 20.78 9.78 -18.22
CA GLU A 322 20.71 11.21 -18.55
C GLU A 322 20.05 11.37 -19.92
N GLY A 323 19.06 12.27 -19.99
CA GLY A 323 18.42 12.63 -21.24
C GLY A 323 19.23 13.67 -22.02
N VAL A 324 19.19 13.59 -23.35
CA VAL A 324 19.81 14.59 -24.22
C VAL A 324 18.84 15.74 -24.42
N ALA A 325 19.20 16.94 -23.95
CA ALA A 325 18.45 18.17 -24.20
C ALA A 325 18.76 18.75 -25.57
N TYR A 326 20.01 18.68 -26.01
CA TYR A 326 20.49 19.15 -27.30
C TYR A 326 21.71 18.33 -27.74
N SER A 327 21.74 17.96 -29.01
CA SER A 327 22.91 17.32 -29.62
C SER A 327 23.18 17.94 -31.00
N PRO A 328 24.42 18.36 -31.33
CA PRO A 328 24.79 18.83 -32.65
C PRO A 328 24.58 17.77 -33.74
N ASP A 329 24.73 16.50 -33.40
CA ASP A 329 24.65 15.37 -34.34
C ASP A 329 23.22 14.75 -34.39
N GLY A 330 22.21 15.44 -33.83
CA GLY A 330 20.84 14.95 -33.81
C GLY A 330 20.61 13.73 -32.91
N ALA A 331 21.55 13.35 -32.06
CA ALA A 331 21.43 12.25 -31.14
C ALA A 331 20.32 12.56 -30.13
N SER A 332 19.31 11.70 -30.09
CA SER A 332 18.21 11.76 -29.13
C SER A 332 18.19 10.46 -28.33
N GLY A 333 17.81 10.53 -27.06
CA GLY A 333 17.69 9.34 -26.23
C GLY A 333 18.22 9.51 -24.82
N PHE A 334 18.25 8.38 -24.09
CA PHE A 334 18.71 8.31 -22.73
C PHE A 334 19.98 7.47 -22.66
N TYR A 335 21.02 8.05 -22.12
CA TYR A 335 22.35 7.46 -21.99
C TYR A 335 22.66 7.18 -20.53
N LEU A 336 23.55 6.25 -20.23
CA LEU A 336 24.05 6.08 -18.88
C LEU A 336 24.73 7.38 -18.41
N LYS A 337 24.56 7.71 -17.15
CA LYS A 337 25.10 8.92 -16.55
C LYS A 337 26.61 9.02 -16.79
N GLY A 338 27.05 10.12 -17.38
CA GLY A 338 28.44 10.34 -17.75
C GLY A 338 28.87 9.71 -19.08
N GLN A 339 27.95 9.11 -19.87
CA GLN A 339 28.23 8.51 -21.19
C GLN A 339 27.53 9.22 -22.35
N LEU A 340 27.26 10.52 -22.18
CA LEU A 340 26.69 11.32 -23.26
C LEU A 340 27.60 11.43 -24.46
N PRO A 341 27.06 11.50 -25.70
CA PRO A 341 27.85 11.75 -26.91
C PRO A 341 28.64 13.06 -26.80
N LYS A 342 29.80 13.13 -27.44
CA LYS A 342 30.63 14.35 -27.48
C LYS A 342 29.83 15.53 -28.05
N GLY A 343 29.78 16.62 -27.31
CA GLY A 343 29.02 17.83 -27.71
C GLY A 343 27.53 17.85 -27.35
N ALA A 344 26.95 16.73 -26.88
CA ALA A 344 25.61 16.70 -26.41
C ALA A 344 25.49 17.36 -25.02
N LYS A 345 24.42 18.11 -24.81
CA LYS A 345 24.10 18.70 -23.49
C LYS A 345 23.06 17.86 -22.78
N SER A 346 23.32 17.54 -21.50
CA SER A 346 22.37 16.92 -20.62
C SER A 346 21.15 17.82 -20.37
N ASP A 347 19.98 17.20 -20.15
CA ASP A 347 18.80 17.88 -19.68
C ASP A 347 18.89 18.30 -18.19
N GLY A 348 20.05 18.02 -17.55
CA GLY A 348 20.32 18.32 -16.14
C GLY A 348 19.58 17.40 -15.16
N ARG A 349 18.93 16.35 -15.63
CA ARG A 349 18.14 15.42 -14.82
C ARG A 349 18.75 14.04 -14.80
N THR A 350 18.57 13.35 -13.68
CA THR A 350 18.89 11.93 -13.56
C THR A 350 17.61 11.12 -13.69
N TRP A 351 17.53 10.34 -14.75
CA TRP A 351 16.39 9.47 -15.05
C TRP A 351 16.64 8.06 -14.53
N ARG A 352 15.59 7.42 -14.07
CA ARG A 352 15.61 6.03 -13.60
C ARG A 352 14.49 5.25 -14.25
N VAL A 353 14.74 3.97 -14.54
CA VAL A 353 13.70 3.07 -15.06
C VAL A 353 12.78 2.68 -13.91
N THR A 354 11.49 2.92 -14.08
CA THR A 354 10.47 2.48 -13.12
C THR A 354 10.22 0.99 -13.32
N VAL A 355 10.56 0.19 -12.30
CA VAL A 355 10.37 -1.26 -12.32
C VAL A 355 9.49 -1.67 -11.16
N ASN A 356 8.29 -2.15 -11.50
CA ASN A 356 7.35 -2.76 -10.57
C ASN A 356 7.52 -4.30 -10.60
N ARG A 357 6.67 -5.04 -9.88
CA ARG A 357 6.64 -6.52 -9.91
C ARG A 357 5.99 -7.11 -11.18
N HIS A 358 5.80 -6.30 -12.23
CA HIS A 358 5.16 -6.69 -13.50
C HIS A 358 6.14 -6.63 -14.66
N LEU A 359 5.72 -7.19 -15.80
CA LEU A 359 6.46 -7.08 -17.05
C LEU A 359 6.69 -5.62 -17.44
N ILE A 360 7.92 -5.30 -17.81
CA ILE A 360 8.26 -4.00 -18.39
C ILE A 360 7.82 -4.03 -19.86
N LYS A 361 6.92 -3.12 -20.23
CA LYS A 361 6.51 -2.95 -21.64
C LYS A 361 7.68 -2.36 -22.42
N THR A 362 8.29 -3.13 -23.29
CA THR A 362 9.45 -2.67 -24.11
C THR A 362 9.10 -1.57 -25.10
N SER A 363 7.83 -1.44 -25.47
CA SER A 363 7.31 -0.35 -26.31
C SER A 363 7.09 0.97 -25.55
N ALA A 364 6.96 0.92 -24.21
CA ALA A 364 6.64 2.06 -23.36
C ALA A 364 7.27 1.86 -21.97
N VAL A 365 8.60 1.98 -21.93
CA VAL A 365 9.36 1.93 -20.66
C VAL A 365 9.16 3.26 -19.95
N GLN A 366 8.69 3.20 -18.71
CA GLN A 366 8.53 4.39 -17.90
C GLN A 366 9.86 4.82 -17.28
N LEU A 367 10.27 6.03 -17.61
CA LEU A 367 11.39 6.72 -16.97
C LEU A 367 10.86 7.79 -16.04
N THR A 368 11.44 7.90 -14.86
CA THR A 368 11.12 8.94 -13.88
C THR A 368 12.36 9.75 -13.55
N ALA A 369 12.23 11.08 -13.60
CA ALA A 369 13.22 12.01 -13.07
C ALA A 369 12.56 12.77 -11.94
N GLY A 370 12.96 12.51 -10.71
CA GLY A 370 12.38 13.12 -9.53
C GLY A 370 11.90 12.11 -8.48
N GLY A 371 11.01 12.57 -7.60
CA GLY A 371 10.44 11.73 -6.54
C GLY A 371 9.49 10.67 -7.08
N LYS A 372 9.25 9.64 -6.27
CA LYS A 372 8.29 8.58 -6.62
C LYS A 372 6.86 9.12 -6.60
N VAL A 373 6.21 9.13 -7.75
CA VAL A 373 4.79 9.45 -7.86
C VAL A 373 3.97 8.16 -7.84
N VAL A 374 2.92 8.17 -7.05
CA VAL A 374 2.12 6.97 -6.73
C VAL A 374 1.29 6.45 -7.92
N GLY A 375 1.25 7.14 -9.04
CA GLY A 375 0.52 6.76 -10.24
C GLY A 375 -0.73 7.60 -10.48
N SER A 376 -1.48 7.30 -11.54
CA SER A 376 -2.75 7.97 -11.84
C SER A 376 -3.87 7.42 -10.96
N VAL A 377 -4.69 8.30 -10.41
CA VAL A 377 -5.91 7.93 -9.71
C VAL A 377 -7.05 7.95 -10.73
N PRO A 378 -7.78 6.84 -10.92
CA PRO A 378 -8.96 6.84 -11.81
C PRO A 378 -9.99 7.84 -11.32
N GLY A 379 -10.61 8.57 -12.25
CA GLY A 379 -11.70 9.48 -11.91
C GLY A 379 -12.97 8.71 -11.51
N GLY A 380 -13.69 9.21 -10.50
CA GLY A 380 -14.97 8.67 -10.06
C GLY A 380 -14.90 7.75 -8.86
N LEU A 381 -16.06 7.23 -8.47
CA LEU A 381 -16.21 6.27 -7.36
C LEU A 381 -15.87 4.85 -7.82
N PRO A 382 -15.42 3.97 -6.90
CA PRO A 382 -15.17 2.58 -7.24
C PRO A 382 -16.43 1.87 -7.69
N SER A 383 -16.31 1.00 -8.68
CA SER A 383 -17.40 0.07 -9.00
C SER A 383 -17.61 -0.90 -7.84
N ILE A 384 -18.85 -1.11 -7.47
CA ILE A 384 -19.20 -2.11 -6.44
C ILE A 384 -18.95 -3.48 -7.05
N GLN A 385 -18.03 -4.23 -6.46
CA GLN A 385 -17.73 -5.59 -6.86
C GLN A 385 -18.12 -6.53 -5.71
N LEU A 386 -18.88 -7.55 -6.06
CA LEU A 386 -19.21 -8.61 -5.11
C LEU A 386 -18.04 -9.58 -4.98
N PRO A 387 -17.79 -10.13 -3.79
CA PRO A 387 -16.75 -11.14 -3.61
C PRO A 387 -17.07 -12.38 -4.47
N VAL A 388 -16.04 -12.91 -5.12
CA VAL A 388 -16.13 -14.21 -5.79
C VAL A 388 -16.01 -15.29 -4.72
N TRP A 389 -17.09 -16.02 -4.46
CA TRP A 389 -17.13 -17.07 -3.45
C TRP A 389 -16.35 -18.31 -3.94
N ASP A 390 -15.09 -18.40 -3.57
CA ASP A 390 -14.23 -19.56 -3.80
C ASP A 390 -14.00 -20.27 -2.45
N PHE A 391 -14.70 -21.38 -2.23
CA PHE A 391 -14.64 -22.12 -0.97
C PHE A 391 -13.25 -22.67 -0.65
N ASN A 392 -12.43 -22.96 -1.68
CA ASN A 392 -11.07 -23.43 -1.47
C ASN A 392 -10.17 -22.28 -0.97
N ALA A 393 -10.28 -21.12 -1.62
CA ALA A 393 -9.58 -19.92 -1.17
C ALA A 393 -10.05 -19.49 0.23
N MET A 394 -11.35 -19.59 0.53
CA MET A 394 -11.89 -19.28 1.85
C MET A 394 -11.23 -20.13 2.96
N GLY A 395 -10.95 -21.41 2.72
CA GLY A 395 -10.25 -22.28 3.67
C GLY A 395 -8.86 -21.76 4.02
N HIS A 396 -8.09 -21.34 3.01
CA HIS A 396 -6.76 -20.72 3.22
C HIS A 396 -6.83 -19.35 3.89
N LEU A 397 -7.81 -18.53 3.51
CA LEU A 397 -7.97 -17.18 4.03
C LEU A 397 -8.58 -17.12 5.43
N MET A 398 -9.20 -18.22 5.91
CA MET A 398 -9.93 -18.27 7.17
C MET A 398 -9.09 -17.85 8.37
N ILE A 399 -7.88 -18.40 8.48
CA ILE A 399 -6.99 -18.10 9.61
C ILE A 399 -6.55 -16.62 9.59
N PHE A 400 -6.26 -16.09 8.39
CA PHE A 400 -5.90 -14.68 8.23
C PHE A 400 -7.07 -13.76 8.49
N ALA A 401 -8.30 -14.13 8.09
CA ALA A 401 -9.50 -13.36 8.37
C ALA A 401 -9.75 -13.23 9.89
N VAL A 402 -9.56 -14.31 10.65
CA VAL A 402 -9.66 -14.28 12.11
C VAL A 402 -8.58 -13.40 12.72
N ILE A 403 -7.31 -13.59 12.32
CA ILE A 403 -6.17 -12.81 12.85
C ILE A 403 -6.36 -11.31 12.56
N ILE A 404 -6.67 -10.95 11.32
CA ILE A 404 -6.90 -9.55 10.92
C ILE A 404 -8.07 -8.96 11.68
N SER A 405 -9.17 -9.72 11.87
CA SER A 405 -10.34 -9.27 12.62
C SER A 405 -10.00 -8.97 14.08
N LEU A 406 -9.23 -9.84 14.73
CA LEU A 406 -8.80 -9.64 16.11
C LEU A 406 -7.84 -8.46 16.25
N ILE A 407 -6.87 -8.32 15.35
CA ILE A 407 -5.91 -7.20 15.36
C ILE A 407 -6.65 -5.88 15.12
N GLY A 408 -7.50 -5.78 14.11
CA GLY A 408 -8.27 -4.57 13.83
C GLY A 408 -9.19 -4.18 14.97
N PHE A 409 -9.78 -5.16 15.63
CA PHE A 409 -10.62 -4.95 16.80
C PHE A 409 -9.81 -4.46 18.03
N MET A 410 -8.63 -5.05 18.27
CA MET A 410 -7.71 -4.62 19.32
C MET A 410 -7.22 -3.19 19.11
N GLU A 411 -6.84 -2.87 17.87
CA GLU A 411 -6.34 -1.55 17.50
C GLU A 411 -7.41 -0.49 17.69
N ALA A 412 -8.64 -0.74 17.24
CA ALA A 412 -9.76 0.16 17.40
C ALA A 412 -10.05 0.45 18.89
N ILE A 413 -10.05 -0.59 19.74
CA ILE A 413 -10.28 -0.42 21.19
C ILE A 413 -9.10 0.28 21.87
N SER A 414 -7.86 -0.04 21.48
CA SER A 414 -6.67 0.61 22.03
C SER A 414 -6.70 2.11 21.77
N VAL A 415 -6.96 2.52 20.52
CA VAL A 415 -7.07 3.93 20.14
C VAL A 415 -8.24 4.61 20.86
N ALA A 416 -9.41 3.97 20.91
CA ALA A 416 -10.58 4.53 21.59
C ALA A 416 -10.34 4.74 23.10
N ARG A 417 -9.58 3.85 23.77
CA ARG A 417 -9.24 3.99 25.20
C ARG A 417 -8.18 5.06 25.47
N VAL A 418 -7.23 5.24 24.56
CA VAL A 418 -6.17 6.26 24.72
C VAL A 418 -6.73 7.66 24.48
N ALA A 419 -7.78 7.77 23.63
CA ALA A 419 -8.41 9.04 23.27
C ALA A 419 -9.55 9.45 24.22
N ALA A 420 -10.04 8.53 25.07
CA ALA A 420 -11.10 8.76 26.05
C ALA A 420 -10.54 9.20 27.41
#